data_3e6557df5d83e6e40cfcf50cd83e87e6
#
_entry.id   3e6557df5d83e6e40cfcf50cd83e87e6
#
_cell.length_a   1.000
_cell.length_b   1.000
_cell.length_c   1.000
_cell.angle_alpha   90.00
_cell.angle_beta   90.00
_cell.angle_gamma   90.00
#
_symmetry.space_group_name_H-M   'P 1'
#
loop_
_entity.id
_entity.type
_entity.pdbx_description
1 polymer ?
#
loop_
_entity_poly.entity_id
_entity_poly.type
_entity_poly.pdbx_seq_one_letter_code
_entity_poly.pdbx_strand_id
1 'polypeptide(L)'
;MSGDARAHAYRNVMVTAATAGLAGLLFGYDTGVIAGALLQITPDFGLGSFQSGLVVGAVPIGAVLGAWFASRGADRHGRRTLILLAGIVFVVGAIVSALSPDTFVLVVSRVVIGVAIGVASAVAPVYISEVAPPDIRGRLVTFFQLAVTVGILVAYLVGLAFADAGEGWRWMLGLGAVPAVALVLGVARLPSSPRWLLMKGREQDARAALQRVRTEGPAEIELEIQEIEASMSSHEGTWRDLLRPAVRAALVVGVGLAVLQQITGINTVIYYAPTIIQETGIDSASSAILASLGVGIVNVVMTVVALRLLDRAGRRTLLFWGVSGISGSLFLLGAAFLLGADSTLASVVAILSLMLFVSSFAISLGPIFWLLNAEIYPLSVRSKAASAGTMTNWFFNFLVSLTFLPLLDLLGQTGAFWFYGAIGLATLWFCWRFVPETKGRSLEQIDAIFQRRAGGGGVSGTAK
;
A
#
# COMPACT_ATOMS: atom_id res chain seq x y z
N MET A 1 -9.92 -26.21 -27.78
CA MET A 1 -8.47 -25.83 -27.77
C MET A 1 -7.62 -26.97 -27.22
N SER A 2 -6.42 -27.17 -27.77
CA SER A 2 -5.46 -28.16 -27.27
C SER A 2 -4.99 -27.83 -25.85
N GLY A 3 -4.59 -28.83 -25.05
CA GLY A 3 -4.06 -28.61 -23.71
C GLY A 3 -2.89 -27.63 -23.67
N ASP A 4 -2.07 -27.57 -24.70
CA ASP A 4 -0.95 -26.64 -24.86
C ASP A 4 -1.40 -25.18 -24.98
N ALA A 5 -2.53 -24.90 -25.64
CA ALA A 5 -3.04 -23.53 -25.77
C ALA A 5 -3.55 -22.97 -24.42
N ARG A 6 -4.18 -23.84 -23.60
CA ARG A 6 -4.61 -23.47 -22.23
C ARG A 6 -3.41 -23.17 -21.33
N ALA A 7 -2.39 -24.02 -21.36
CA ALA A 7 -1.16 -23.80 -20.58
C ALA A 7 -0.45 -22.50 -20.99
N HIS A 8 -0.45 -22.16 -22.28
CA HIS A 8 0.12 -20.91 -22.79
C HIS A 8 -0.63 -19.67 -22.31
N ALA A 9 -1.97 -19.66 -22.39
CA ALA A 9 -2.79 -18.54 -21.92
C ALA A 9 -2.64 -18.32 -20.41
N TYR A 10 -2.70 -19.40 -19.61
CA TYR A 10 -2.48 -19.34 -18.17
C TYR A 10 -1.09 -18.77 -17.83
N ARG A 11 -0.04 -19.22 -18.51
CA ARG A 11 1.32 -18.68 -18.35
C ARG A 11 1.38 -17.18 -18.68
N ASN A 12 0.73 -16.75 -19.76
CA ASN A 12 0.69 -15.34 -20.14
C ASN A 12 -0.01 -14.47 -19.08
N VAL A 13 -1.10 -14.93 -18.50
CA VAL A 13 -1.79 -14.24 -17.39
C VAL A 13 -0.87 -14.13 -16.17
N MET A 14 -0.22 -15.24 -15.78
CA MET A 14 0.70 -15.24 -14.63
C MET A 14 1.89 -14.31 -14.86
N VAL A 15 2.50 -14.31 -16.05
CA VAL A 15 3.59 -13.39 -16.41
C VAL A 15 3.11 -11.96 -16.39
N THR A 16 1.91 -11.67 -16.90
CA THR A 16 1.33 -10.33 -16.88
C THR A 16 1.11 -9.84 -15.45
N ALA A 17 0.51 -10.67 -14.59
CA ALA A 17 0.27 -10.33 -13.20
C ALA A 17 1.57 -10.18 -12.41
N ALA A 18 2.55 -11.08 -12.61
CA ALA A 18 3.86 -10.99 -11.96
C ALA A 18 4.61 -9.73 -12.38
N THR A 19 4.61 -9.41 -13.69
CA THR A 19 5.26 -8.20 -14.21
C THR A 19 4.61 -6.93 -13.67
N ALA A 20 3.29 -6.84 -13.66
CA ALA A 20 2.59 -5.71 -13.07
C ALA A 20 2.75 -5.67 -11.55
N GLY A 21 2.92 -6.83 -10.91
CA GLY A 21 3.23 -6.97 -9.48
C GLY A 21 4.59 -6.38 -9.09
N LEU A 22 5.56 -6.29 -10.03
CA LEU A 22 6.83 -5.58 -9.79
C LEU A 22 6.61 -4.11 -9.39
N ALA A 23 5.50 -3.50 -9.80
CA ALA A 23 5.14 -2.16 -9.32
C ALA A 23 4.88 -2.14 -7.80
N GLY A 24 4.30 -3.21 -7.25
CA GLY A 24 4.18 -3.41 -5.80
C GLY A 24 5.54 -3.61 -5.14
N LEU A 25 6.41 -4.41 -5.75
CA LEU A 25 7.77 -4.63 -5.25
C LEU A 25 8.57 -3.32 -5.19
N LEU A 26 8.46 -2.44 -6.20
CA LEU A 26 9.09 -1.11 -6.20
C LEU A 26 8.56 -0.24 -5.06
N PHE A 27 7.25 -0.22 -4.86
CA PHE A 27 6.65 0.48 -3.73
C PHE A 27 7.21 -0.02 -2.40
N GLY A 28 7.23 -1.34 -2.20
CA GLY A 28 7.78 -1.94 -0.98
C GLY A 28 9.27 -1.70 -0.81
N TYR A 29 10.04 -1.79 -1.90
CA TYR A 29 11.49 -1.52 -1.87
C TYR A 29 11.78 -0.10 -1.40
N ASP A 30 11.15 0.92 -2.02
CA ASP A 30 11.36 2.31 -1.62
C ASP A 30 10.92 2.57 -0.17
N THR A 31 9.81 1.94 0.25
CA THR A 31 9.32 2.01 1.63
C THR A 31 10.32 1.43 2.62
N GLY A 32 10.94 0.30 2.31
CA GLY A 32 11.87 -0.37 3.22
C GLY A 32 13.29 0.22 3.18
N VAL A 33 13.76 0.65 2.01
CA VAL A 33 15.15 1.05 1.82
C VAL A 33 15.53 2.32 2.59
N ILE A 34 14.57 3.22 2.77
CA ILE A 34 14.82 4.47 3.52
C ILE A 34 15.16 4.21 4.98
N ALA A 35 14.69 3.11 5.56
CA ALA A 35 14.97 2.74 6.93
C ALA A 35 16.48 2.54 7.19
N GLY A 36 17.15 1.79 6.32
CA GLY A 36 18.60 1.61 6.40
C GLY A 36 19.38 2.83 5.92
N ALA A 37 18.95 3.43 4.82
CA ALA A 37 19.61 4.58 4.22
C ALA A 37 19.65 5.80 5.16
N LEU A 38 18.56 6.04 5.92
CA LEU A 38 18.45 7.19 6.82
C LEU A 38 19.51 7.19 7.92
N LEU A 39 19.94 6.02 8.39
CA LEU A 39 21.00 5.90 9.40
C LEU A 39 22.35 6.49 8.92
N GLN A 40 22.58 6.50 7.62
CA GLN A 40 23.78 7.08 7.00
C GLN A 40 23.53 8.50 6.48
N ILE A 41 22.36 8.75 5.85
CA ILE A 41 22.00 10.07 5.31
C ILE A 41 21.96 11.14 6.40
N THR A 42 21.41 10.81 7.58
CA THR A 42 21.28 11.76 8.69
C THR A 42 22.61 12.33 9.13
N PRO A 43 23.66 11.55 9.46
CA PRO A 43 24.98 12.08 9.80
C PRO A 43 25.69 12.69 8.59
N ASP A 44 25.60 12.11 7.39
CA ASP A 44 26.32 12.58 6.20
C ASP A 44 25.89 14.03 5.81
N PHE A 45 24.61 14.34 5.90
CA PHE A 45 24.07 15.68 5.61
C PHE A 45 23.81 16.52 6.85
N GLY A 46 24.09 16.02 8.06
CA GLY A 46 23.84 16.75 9.31
C GLY A 46 22.37 17.09 9.53
N LEU A 47 21.47 16.16 9.25
CA LEU A 47 20.04 16.41 9.29
C LEU A 47 19.50 16.41 10.72
N GLY A 48 18.66 17.41 11.05
CA GLY A 48 17.81 17.37 12.23
C GLY A 48 16.55 16.51 12.01
N SER A 49 15.78 16.28 13.09
CA SER A 49 14.60 15.42 13.09
C SER A 49 13.56 15.81 12.02
N PHE A 50 13.26 17.11 11.86
CA PHE A 50 12.35 17.60 10.86
C PHE A 50 12.85 17.34 9.42
N GLN A 51 14.14 17.58 9.16
CA GLN A 51 14.73 17.37 7.84
C GLN A 51 14.77 15.87 7.48
N SER A 52 15.11 15.03 8.44
CA SER A 52 15.04 13.56 8.29
C SER A 52 13.60 13.10 7.98
N GLY A 53 12.62 13.65 8.71
CA GLY A 53 11.20 13.43 8.43
C GLY A 53 10.77 13.91 7.04
N LEU A 54 11.33 15.01 6.54
CA LEU A 54 11.07 15.52 5.19
C LEU A 54 11.64 14.59 4.11
N VAL A 55 12.85 14.07 4.30
CA VAL A 55 13.46 13.08 3.38
C VAL A 55 12.59 11.84 3.30
N VAL A 56 12.10 11.31 4.43
CA VAL A 56 11.20 10.15 4.46
C VAL A 56 9.84 10.48 3.84
N GLY A 57 9.24 11.60 4.21
CA GLY A 57 7.92 12.05 3.76
C GLY A 57 7.86 12.49 2.29
N ALA A 58 9.01 12.74 1.65
CA ALA A 58 9.07 13.20 0.25
C ALA A 58 8.39 12.24 -0.73
N VAL A 59 8.53 10.93 -0.53
CA VAL A 59 7.85 9.92 -1.38
C VAL A 59 6.34 9.91 -1.17
N PRO A 60 5.81 9.82 0.04
CA PRO A 60 4.36 9.91 0.28
C PRO A 60 3.70 11.15 -0.32
N ILE A 61 4.29 12.36 -0.19
CA ILE A 61 3.70 13.56 -0.78
C ILE A 61 3.73 13.52 -2.31
N GLY A 62 4.80 12.99 -2.91
CA GLY A 62 4.85 12.71 -4.34
C GLY A 62 3.76 11.73 -4.76
N ALA A 63 3.48 10.70 -3.94
CA ALA A 63 2.48 9.70 -4.23
C ALA A 63 1.04 10.27 -4.19
N VAL A 64 0.75 11.28 -3.38
CA VAL A 64 -0.53 12.04 -3.46
C VAL A 64 -0.71 12.62 -4.86
N LEU A 65 0.33 13.30 -5.37
CA LEU A 65 0.28 13.90 -6.71
C LEU A 65 0.14 12.82 -7.79
N GLY A 66 0.93 11.75 -7.69
CA GLY A 66 0.86 10.62 -8.61
C GLY A 66 -0.52 9.97 -8.66
N ALA A 67 -1.12 9.69 -7.51
CA ALA A 67 -2.44 9.10 -7.41
C ALA A 67 -3.54 10.03 -7.97
N TRP A 68 -3.40 11.34 -7.80
CA TRP A 68 -4.33 12.32 -8.36
C TRP A 68 -4.33 12.30 -9.88
N PHE A 69 -3.14 12.26 -10.50
CA PHE A 69 -3.03 12.21 -11.97
C PHE A 69 -3.33 10.83 -12.56
N ALA A 70 -3.21 9.76 -11.76
CA ALA A 70 -3.29 8.37 -12.21
C ALA A 70 -4.59 8.07 -12.95
N SER A 71 -5.75 8.47 -12.40
CA SER A 71 -7.07 8.16 -12.97
C SER A 71 -7.22 8.77 -14.38
N ARG A 72 -7.06 10.10 -14.50
CA ARG A 72 -7.19 10.79 -15.79
C ARG A 72 -6.14 10.32 -16.80
N GLY A 73 -4.92 10.10 -16.33
CA GLY A 73 -3.83 9.58 -17.17
C GLY A 73 -4.13 8.18 -17.70
N ALA A 74 -4.65 7.29 -16.85
CA ALA A 74 -4.99 5.91 -17.22
C ALA A 74 -6.10 5.85 -18.27
N ASP A 75 -7.10 6.72 -18.18
CA ASP A 75 -8.19 6.78 -19.17
C ASP A 75 -7.72 7.39 -20.49
N ARG A 76 -6.79 8.35 -20.46
CA ARG A 76 -6.26 9.00 -21.66
C ARG A 76 -5.24 8.15 -22.41
N HIS A 77 -4.23 7.60 -21.71
CA HIS A 77 -3.05 6.97 -22.32
C HIS A 77 -3.00 5.44 -22.13
N GLY A 78 -3.90 4.88 -21.30
CA GLY A 78 -3.95 3.46 -20.99
C GLY A 78 -3.10 3.07 -19.77
N ARG A 79 -3.55 1.99 -19.11
CA ARG A 79 -2.93 1.50 -17.87
C ARG A 79 -1.49 1.07 -18.08
N ARG A 80 -1.23 0.30 -19.14
CA ARG A 80 0.11 -0.17 -19.52
C ARG A 80 1.10 0.97 -19.70
N THR A 81 0.71 2.01 -20.46
CA THR A 81 1.57 3.17 -20.73
C THR A 81 1.93 3.92 -19.46
N LEU A 82 0.97 4.10 -18.55
CA LEU A 82 1.24 4.77 -17.28
C LEU A 82 2.17 3.97 -16.35
N ILE A 83 2.01 2.64 -16.28
CA ILE A 83 2.92 1.79 -15.51
C ILE A 83 4.33 1.86 -16.11
N LEU A 84 4.46 1.85 -17.44
CA LEU A 84 5.74 1.99 -18.13
C LEU A 84 6.41 3.34 -17.81
N LEU A 85 5.68 4.44 -17.93
CA LEU A 85 6.18 5.79 -17.63
C LEU A 85 6.57 5.91 -16.15
N ALA A 86 5.75 5.38 -15.24
CA ALA A 86 6.07 5.34 -13.82
C ALA A 86 7.36 4.57 -13.55
N GLY A 87 7.57 3.42 -14.20
CA GLY A 87 8.82 2.67 -14.11
C GLY A 87 10.03 3.48 -14.59
N ILE A 88 9.94 4.17 -15.72
CA ILE A 88 11.02 5.03 -16.24
C ILE A 88 11.32 6.18 -15.27
N VAL A 89 10.28 6.87 -14.79
CA VAL A 89 10.43 7.97 -13.81
C VAL A 89 11.07 7.47 -12.52
N PHE A 90 10.70 6.26 -12.06
CA PHE A 90 11.33 5.63 -10.90
C PHE A 90 12.82 5.36 -11.13
N VAL A 91 13.21 4.79 -12.27
CA VAL A 91 14.64 4.55 -12.62
C VAL A 91 15.43 5.86 -12.53
N VAL A 92 14.95 6.91 -13.20
CA VAL A 92 15.62 8.22 -13.20
C VAL A 92 15.69 8.77 -11.76
N GLY A 93 14.58 8.72 -11.02
CA GLY A 93 14.54 9.18 -9.64
C GLY A 93 15.49 8.44 -8.71
N ALA A 94 15.58 7.11 -8.84
CA ALA A 94 16.50 6.28 -8.05
C ALA A 94 17.97 6.62 -8.32
N ILE A 95 18.34 6.82 -9.59
CA ILE A 95 19.69 7.21 -9.99
C ILE A 95 20.01 8.61 -9.44
N VAL A 96 19.09 9.59 -9.61
CA VAL A 96 19.31 10.96 -9.10
C VAL A 96 19.37 10.96 -7.58
N SER A 97 18.56 10.15 -6.88
CA SER A 97 18.64 10.01 -5.42
C SER A 97 20.01 9.45 -4.99
N ALA A 98 20.52 8.44 -5.68
CA ALA A 98 21.83 7.85 -5.38
C ALA A 98 22.99 8.82 -5.61
N LEU A 99 22.86 9.71 -6.59
CA LEU A 99 23.89 10.70 -6.96
C LEU A 99 23.69 12.07 -6.31
N SER A 100 22.70 12.22 -5.42
CA SER A 100 22.38 13.52 -4.80
C SER A 100 23.55 14.10 -4.02
N PRO A 101 23.95 15.35 -4.32
CA PRO A 101 25.06 16.02 -3.63
C PRO A 101 24.61 16.65 -2.31
N ASP A 102 23.32 16.89 -2.14
CA ASP A 102 22.73 17.59 -1.00
C ASP A 102 21.30 17.12 -0.71
N THR A 103 20.77 17.55 0.41
CA THR A 103 19.44 17.22 0.89
C THR A 103 18.33 17.71 -0.04
N PHE A 104 18.50 18.85 -0.71
CA PHE A 104 17.47 19.41 -1.60
C PHE A 104 17.28 18.50 -2.83
N VAL A 105 18.37 18.13 -3.50
CA VAL A 105 18.31 17.20 -4.64
C VAL A 105 17.75 15.86 -4.21
N LEU A 106 18.14 15.35 -3.05
CA LEU A 106 17.60 14.12 -2.49
C LEU A 106 16.09 14.20 -2.29
N VAL A 107 15.58 15.24 -1.63
CA VAL A 107 14.14 15.42 -1.39
C VAL A 107 13.37 15.53 -2.70
N VAL A 108 13.85 16.32 -3.65
CA VAL A 108 13.18 16.49 -4.97
C VAL A 108 13.14 15.17 -5.73
N SER A 109 14.25 14.43 -5.78
CA SER A 109 14.28 13.12 -6.45
C SER A 109 13.34 12.11 -5.80
N ARG A 110 13.22 12.11 -4.47
CA ARG A 110 12.28 11.26 -3.75
C ARG A 110 10.82 11.67 -4.00
N VAL A 111 10.50 12.96 -4.14
CA VAL A 111 9.15 13.40 -4.57
C VAL A 111 8.85 12.84 -5.98
N VAL A 112 9.80 12.88 -6.90
CA VAL A 112 9.65 12.34 -8.26
C VAL A 112 9.42 10.81 -8.22
N ILE A 113 10.18 10.07 -7.41
CA ILE A 113 9.93 8.64 -7.15
C ILE A 113 8.52 8.45 -6.59
N GLY A 114 8.11 9.31 -5.65
CA GLY A 114 6.78 9.29 -5.07
C GLY A 114 5.67 9.42 -6.11
N VAL A 115 5.80 10.35 -7.06
CA VAL A 115 4.85 10.47 -8.19
C VAL A 115 4.75 9.16 -8.96
N ALA A 116 5.89 8.52 -9.26
CA ALA A 116 5.90 7.22 -9.94
C ALA A 116 5.19 6.13 -9.12
N ILE A 117 5.48 6.04 -7.81
CA ILE A 117 4.83 5.08 -6.90
C ILE A 117 3.32 5.34 -6.81
N GLY A 118 2.90 6.60 -6.69
CA GLY A 118 1.49 6.97 -6.63
C GLY A 118 0.71 6.56 -7.88
N VAL A 119 1.29 6.78 -9.06
CA VAL A 119 0.72 6.30 -10.33
C VAL A 119 0.69 4.77 -10.36
N ALA A 120 1.80 4.11 -10.06
CA ALA A 120 1.92 2.66 -10.16
C ALA A 120 1.00 1.93 -9.18
N SER A 121 0.91 2.39 -7.93
CA SER A 121 0.05 1.80 -6.89
C SER A 121 -1.45 1.92 -7.20
N ALA A 122 -1.87 3.00 -7.88
CA ALA A 122 -3.25 3.18 -8.31
C ALA A 122 -3.58 2.38 -9.58
N VAL A 123 -2.64 2.28 -10.53
CA VAL A 123 -2.93 1.75 -11.88
C VAL A 123 -2.62 0.25 -12.01
N ALA A 124 -1.57 -0.26 -11.33
CA ALA A 124 -1.17 -1.66 -11.52
C ALA A 124 -2.21 -2.68 -11.02
N PRO A 125 -2.85 -2.52 -9.84
CA PRO A 125 -3.94 -3.43 -9.43
C PRO A 125 -5.13 -3.39 -10.38
N VAL A 126 -5.47 -2.21 -10.91
CA VAL A 126 -6.54 -2.05 -11.90
C VAL A 126 -6.17 -2.78 -13.19
N TYR A 127 -4.95 -2.59 -13.70
CA TYR A 127 -4.48 -3.29 -14.90
C TYR A 127 -4.53 -4.81 -14.72
N ILE A 128 -4.05 -5.31 -13.58
CA ILE A 128 -4.11 -6.75 -13.24
C ILE A 128 -5.57 -7.22 -13.27
N SER A 129 -6.49 -6.48 -12.66
CA SER A 129 -7.91 -6.85 -12.60
C SER A 129 -8.61 -6.83 -13.95
N GLU A 130 -8.20 -5.94 -14.88
CA GLU A 130 -8.77 -5.83 -16.23
C GLU A 130 -8.25 -6.92 -17.18
N VAL A 131 -7.05 -7.44 -16.94
CA VAL A 131 -6.42 -8.50 -17.76
C VAL A 131 -6.72 -9.90 -17.23
N ALA A 132 -6.86 -10.05 -15.92
CA ALA A 132 -7.04 -11.33 -15.25
C ALA A 132 -8.41 -11.97 -15.57
N PRO A 133 -8.48 -13.30 -15.79
CA PRO A 133 -9.73 -14.05 -15.82
C PRO A 133 -10.52 -13.89 -14.50
N PRO A 134 -11.86 -13.89 -14.57
CA PRO A 134 -12.71 -13.65 -13.39
C PRO A 134 -12.46 -14.58 -12.21
N ASP A 135 -12.21 -15.86 -12.47
CA ASP A 135 -12.00 -16.93 -11.50
C ASP A 135 -10.74 -16.77 -10.64
N ILE A 136 -9.67 -16.15 -11.18
CA ILE A 136 -8.40 -15.94 -10.47
C ILE A 136 -8.06 -14.47 -10.22
N ARG A 137 -8.91 -13.52 -10.65
CA ARG A 137 -8.69 -12.07 -10.55
C ARG A 137 -8.31 -11.61 -9.15
N GLY A 138 -9.08 -12.02 -8.14
CA GLY A 138 -8.83 -11.65 -6.74
C GLY A 138 -7.45 -12.12 -6.26
N ARG A 139 -7.07 -13.36 -6.60
CA ARG A 139 -5.76 -13.92 -6.25
C ARG A 139 -4.62 -13.14 -6.92
N LEU A 140 -4.78 -12.75 -8.19
CA LEU A 140 -3.74 -12.03 -8.92
C LEU A 140 -3.56 -10.59 -8.42
N VAL A 141 -4.65 -9.90 -8.05
CA VAL A 141 -4.55 -8.58 -7.40
C VAL A 141 -3.84 -8.67 -6.05
N THR A 142 -4.01 -9.78 -5.33
CA THR A 142 -3.35 -10.02 -4.06
C THR A 142 -1.83 -10.19 -4.21
N PHE A 143 -1.33 -10.64 -5.36
CA PHE A 143 0.12 -10.66 -5.63
C PHE A 143 0.75 -9.28 -5.57
N PHE A 144 0.02 -8.22 -5.91
CA PHE A 144 0.53 -6.85 -5.75
C PHE A 144 0.85 -6.55 -4.28
N GLN A 145 -0.06 -6.87 -3.36
CA GLN A 145 0.17 -6.65 -1.93
C GLN A 145 1.32 -7.51 -1.39
N LEU A 146 1.40 -8.77 -1.81
CA LEU A 146 2.51 -9.64 -1.43
C LEU A 146 3.85 -9.10 -1.97
N ALA A 147 3.86 -8.59 -3.21
CA ALA A 147 5.05 -7.98 -3.80
C ALA A 147 5.51 -6.73 -3.02
N VAL A 148 4.59 -5.94 -2.45
CA VAL A 148 4.93 -4.81 -1.56
C VAL A 148 5.70 -5.32 -0.33
N THR A 149 5.20 -6.33 0.37
CA THR A 149 5.87 -6.83 1.59
C THR A 149 7.19 -7.53 1.28
N VAL A 150 7.28 -8.25 0.16
CA VAL A 150 8.55 -8.82 -0.33
C VAL A 150 9.54 -7.70 -0.69
N GLY A 151 9.07 -6.61 -1.31
CA GLY A 151 9.90 -5.44 -1.61
C GLY A 151 10.52 -4.81 -0.35
N ILE A 152 9.75 -4.67 0.73
CA ILE A 152 10.24 -4.20 2.03
C ILE A 152 11.34 -5.14 2.57
N LEU A 153 11.10 -6.45 2.50
CA LEU A 153 12.08 -7.45 2.94
C LEU A 153 13.38 -7.38 2.13
N VAL A 154 13.28 -7.28 0.80
CA VAL A 154 14.43 -7.13 -0.10
C VAL A 154 15.20 -5.83 0.22
N ALA A 155 14.49 -4.74 0.50
CA ALA A 155 15.09 -3.47 0.88
C ALA A 155 15.90 -3.58 2.20
N TYR A 156 15.38 -4.29 3.20
CA TYR A 156 16.13 -4.54 4.44
C TYR A 156 17.36 -5.42 4.20
N LEU A 157 17.30 -6.41 3.30
CA LEU A 157 18.46 -7.21 2.90
C LEU A 157 19.54 -6.36 2.21
N VAL A 158 19.12 -5.48 1.30
CA VAL A 158 20.02 -4.52 0.65
C VAL A 158 20.59 -3.54 1.69
N GLY A 159 19.74 -3.03 2.59
CA GLY A 159 20.18 -2.19 3.70
C GLY A 159 21.26 -2.85 4.55
N LEU A 160 21.08 -4.13 4.90
CA LEU A 160 22.08 -4.91 5.65
C LEU A 160 23.38 -5.09 4.88
N ALA A 161 23.30 -5.37 3.58
CA ALA A 161 24.48 -5.58 2.73
C ALA A 161 25.37 -4.33 2.60
N PHE A 162 24.79 -3.14 2.73
CA PHE A 162 25.50 -1.87 2.61
C PHE A 162 25.53 -1.05 3.92
N ALA A 163 25.14 -1.66 5.05
CA ALA A 163 25.10 -0.98 6.36
C ALA A 163 26.46 -0.41 6.77
N ASP A 164 27.54 -1.15 6.54
CA ASP A 164 28.90 -0.81 6.94
C ASP A 164 29.73 -0.24 5.77
N ALA A 165 29.11 -0.03 4.60
CA ALA A 165 29.81 0.56 3.45
C ALA A 165 29.83 2.09 3.55
N GLY A 166 30.96 2.72 3.26
CA GLY A 166 31.02 4.17 3.10
C GLY A 166 30.08 4.64 2.00
N GLU A 167 29.23 5.63 2.30
CA GLU A 167 28.16 6.10 1.40
C GLU A 167 27.22 4.97 0.91
N GLY A 168 27.04 3.92 1.70
CA GLY A 168 26.21 2.76 1.37
C GLY A 168 24.76 3.11 1.04
N TRP A 169 24.24 4.20 1.59
CA TRP A 169 22.90 4.71 1.29
C TRP A 169 22.71 5.03 -0.21
N ARG A 170 23.77 5.42 -0.92
CA ARG A 170 23.72 5.67 -2.36
C ARG A 170 23.44 4.37 -3.13
N TRP A 171 24.10 3.28 -2.74
CA TRP A 171 23.83 1.96 -3.29
C TRP A 171 22.45 1.46 -2.92
N MET A 172 22.03 1.66 -1.67
CA MET A 172 20.69 1.28 -1.21
C MET A 172 19.61 1.94 -2.08
N LEU A 173 19.67 3.26 -2.29
CA LEU A 173 18.70 3.99 -3.12
C LEU A 173 18.83 3.65 -4.60
N GLY A 174 20.05 3.58 -5.13
CA GLY A 174 20.34 3.33 -6.55
C GLY A 174 19.92 1.95 -7.02
N LEU A 175 20.05 0.93 -6.18
CA LEU A 175 19.64 -0.44 -6.51
C LEU A 175 18.13 -0.59 -6.73
N GLY A 176 17.32 0.36 -6.28
CA GLY A 176 15.90 0.45 -6.66
C GLY A 176 15.67 0.55 -8.16
N ALA A 177 16.66 1.04 -8.92
CA ALA A 177 16.58 1.08 -10.38
C ALA A 177 16.55 -0.33 -11.01
N VAL A 178 17.13 -1.36 -10.37
CA VAL A 178 17.18 -2.71 -10.93
C VAL A 178 15.78 -3.32 -11.12
N PRO A 179 14.94 -3.45 -10.08
CA PRO A 179 13.58 -3.94 -10.28
C PRO A 179 12.73 -2.98 -11.12
N ALA A 180 13.03 -1.67 -11.15
CA ALA A 180 12.33 -0.72 -11.99
C ALA A 180 12.62 -0.93 -13.49
N VAL A 181 13.88 -1.21 -13.86
CA VAL A 181 14.24 -1.60 -15.24
C VAL A 181 13.54 -2.91 -15.60
N ALA A 182 13.51 -3.90 -14.70
CA ALA A 182 12.77 -5.15 -14.93
C ALA A 182 11.27 -4.89 -15.17
N LEU A 183 10.64 -3.98 -14.40
CA LEU A 183 9.26 -3.56 -14.62
C LEU A 183 9.09 -2.93 -16.02
N VAL A 184 9.95 -1.98 -16.40
CA VAL A 184 9.89 -1.29 -17.71
C VAL A 184 10.00 -2.30 -18.85
N LEU A 185 11.01 -3.17 -18.83
CA LEU A 185 11.23 -4.17 -19.88
C LEU A 185 10.10 -5.19 -19.94
N GLY A 186 9.57 -5.60 -18.79
CA GLY A 186 8.44 -6.52 -18.71
C GLY A 186 7.16 -5.90 -19.24
N VAL A 187 6.77 -4.74 -18.73
CA VAL A 187 5.52 -4.03 -19.13
C VAL A 187 5.55 -3.63 -20.61
N ALA A 188 6.73 -3.33 -21.18
CA ALA A 188 6.86 -3.03 -22.59
C ALA A 188 6.39 -4.18 -23.51
N ARG A 189 6.36 -5.42 -23.00
CA ARG A 189 5.92 -6.62 -23.76
C ARG A 189 4.47 -7.03 -23.49
N LEU A 190 3.84 -6.43 -22.48
CA LEU A 190 2.47 -6.78 -22.10
C LEU A 190 1.42 -6.18 -23.05
N PRO A 191 0.24 -6.79 -23.19
CA PRO A 191 -0.87 -6.22 -23.94
C PRO A 191 -1.42 -4.98 -23.25
N SER A 192 -2.08 -4.09 -24.00
CA SER A 192 -2.93 -3.06 -23.40
C SER A 192 -4.17 -3.68 -22.75
N SER A 193 -4.77 -2.99 -21.76
CA SER A 193 -6.00 -3.46 -21.14
C SER A 193 -7.13 -3.59 -22.16
N PRO A 194 -7.84 -4.73 -22.24
CA PRO A 194 -8.98 -4.89 -23.14
C PRO A 194 -10.07 -3.84 -22.89
N ARG A 195 -10.38 -3.55 -21.63
CA ARG A 195 -11.37 -2.55 -21.25
C ARG A 195 -10.98 -1.14 -21.77
N TRP A 196 -9.72 -0.76 -21.64
CA TRP A 196 -9.25 0.53 -22.16
C TRP A 196 -9.31 0.58 -23.69
N LEU A 197 -8.99 -0.49 -24.39
CA LEU A 197 -9.07 -0.58 -25.84
C LEU A 197 -10.51 -0.38 -26.32
N LEU A 198 -11.50 -1.02 -25.69
CA LEU A 198 -12.93 -0.84 -25.95
C LEU A 198 -13.37 0.61 -25.69
N MET A 199 -12.95 1.21 -24.57
CA MET A 199 -13.20 2.64 -24.29
C MET A 199 -12.67 3.58 -25.38
N LYS A 200 -11.67 3.15 -26.16
CA LYS A 200 -11.11 3.92 -27.31
C LYS A 200 -11.68 3.51 -28.66
N GLY A 201 -12.69 2.65 -28.70
CA GLY A 201 -13.27 2.13 -29.93
C GLY A 201 -12.35 1.18 -30.71
N ARG A 202 -11.33 0.61 -30.05
CA ARG A 202 -10.32 -0.28 -30.66
C ARG A 202 -10.69 -1.75 -30.41
N GLU A 203 -11.84 -2.16 -30.89
CA GLU A 203 -12.42 -3.49 -30.61
C GLU A 203 -11.54 -4.64 -31.11
N GLN A 204 -10.95 -4.53 -32.32
CA GLN A 204 -10.07 -5.57 -32.87
C GLN A 204 -8.83 -5.79 -31.98
N ASP A 205 -8.24 -4.72 -31.46
CA ASP A 205 -7.11 -4.80 -30.56
C ASP A 205 -7.51 -5.37 -29.20
N ALA A 206 -8.73 -5.05 -28.72
CA ALA A 206 -9.29 -5.62 -27.48
C ALA A 206 -9.48 -7.14 -27.62
N ARG A 207 -10.04 -7.58 -28.74
CA ARG A 207 -10.18 -9.00 -29.09
C ARG A 207 -8.83 -9.71 -29.13
N ALA A 208 -7.84 -9.11 -29.78
CA ALA A 208 -6.48 -9.67 -29.84
C ALA A 208 -5.80 -9.71 -28.45
N ALA A 209 -6.06 -8.73 -27.60
CA ALA A 209 -5.55 -8.72 -26.22
C ALA A 209 -6.20 -9.82 -25.38
N LEU A 210 -7.52 -10.01 -25.47
CA LEU A 210 -8.24 -11.09 -24.79
C LEU A 210 -7.76 -12.47 -25.24
N GLN A 211 -7.58 -12.69 -26.54
CA GLN A 211 -7.07 -13.96 -27.09
C GLN A 211 -5.70 -14.35 -26.52
N ARG A 212 -4.87 -13.40 -26.10
CA ARG A 212 -3.55 -13.68 -25.50
C ARG A 212 -3.64 -14.18 -24.05
N VAL A 213 -4.71 -13.84 -23.34
CA VAL A 213 -4.85 -14.05 -21.90
C VAL A 213 -6.08 -14.90 -21.52
N ARG A 214 -6.88 -15.33 -22.49
CA ARG A 214 -8.04 -16.19 -22.31
C ARG A 214 -7.80 -17.58 -22.88
N THR A 215 -8.42 -18.55 -22.22
CA THR A 215 -8.40 -19.95 -22.65
C THR A 215 -9.67 -20.33 -23.41
N GLU A 216 -10.64 -19.45 -23.39
CA GLU A 216 -11.96 -19.61 -23.95
C GLU A 216 -11.94 -19.44 -25.49
N GLY A 217 -13.01 -19.88 -26.13
CA GLY A 217 -13.16 -19.79 -27.59
C GLY A 217 -13.57 -18.39 -28.07
N PRO A 218 -13.62 -18.16 -29.38
CA PRO A 218 -13.99 -16.85 -29.95
C PRO A 218 -15.39 -16.37 -29.52
N ALA A 219 -16.33 -17.30 -29.31
CA ALA A 219 -17.70 -16.95 -28.92
C ALA A 219 -17.76 -16.39 -27.47
N GLU A 220 -17.02 -16.99 -26.56
CA GLU A 220 -16.93 -16.55 -25.16
C GLU A 220 -16.20 -15.21 -25.05
N ILE A 221 -15.17 -14.99 -25.87
CA ILE A 221 -14.48 -13.69 -25.94
C ILE A 221 -15.44 -12.60 -26.44
N GLU A 222 -16.30 -12.90 -27.39
CA GLU A 222 -17.29 -11.96 -27.89
C GLU A 222 -18.34 -11.59 -26.84
N LEU A 223 -18.78 -12.58 -26.05
CA LEU A 223 -19.66 -12.33 -24.89
C LEU A 223 -18.98 -11.45 -23.85
N GLU A 224 -17.70 -11.70 -23.51
CA GLU A 224 -16.93 -10.87 -22.57
C GLU A 224 -16.82 -9.43 -23.09
N ILE A 225 -16.60 -9.20 -24.39
CA ILE A 225 -16.55 -7.87 -24.99
C ILE A 225 -17.91 -7.15 -24.77
N GLN A 226 -19.03 -7.82 -25.07
CA GLN A 226 -20.36 -7.26 -24.89
C GLN A 226 -20.66 -6.94 -23.41
N GLU A 227 -20.26 -7.79 -22.48
CA GLU A 227 -20.38 -7.54 -21.04
C GLU A 227 -19.59 -6.32 -20.59
N ILE A 228 -18.33 -6.17 -21.09
CA ILE A 228 -17.50 -4.99 -20.79
C ILE A 228 -18.17 -3.74 -21.33
N GLU A 229 -18.66 -3.72 -22.56
CA GLU A 229 -19.34 -2.58 -23.20
C GLU A 229 -20.62 -2.21 -22.44
N ALA A 230 -21.45 -3.19 -22.09
CA ALA A 230 -22.64 -2.97 -21.28
C ALA A 230 -22.29 -2.34 -19.91
N SER A 231 -21.19 -2.75 -19.29
CA SER A 231 -20.73 -2.19 -18.02
C SER A 231 -20.23 -0.73 -18.13
N MET A 232 -19.77 -0.31 -19.30
CA MET A 232 -19.27 1.05 -19.55
C MET A 232 -20.40 2.06 -19.80
N SER A 233 -21.58 1.61 -20.21
CA SER A 233 -22.74 2.47 -20.49
C SER A 233 -23.44 3.01 -19.24
N SER A 234 -23.07 2.58 -18.03
CA SER A 234 -23.61 3.08 -16.78
C SER A 234 -23.12 4.52 -16.51
N HIS A 235 -24.04 5.41 -16.13
CA HIS A 235 -23.75 6.80 -15.82
C HIS A 235 -22.72 6.93 -14.70
N GLU A 236 -21.59 7.56 -14.99
CA GLU A 236 -20.63 7.93 -13.96
C GLU A 236 -21.12 9.13 -13.16
N GLY A 237 -21.21 8.98 -11.85
CA GLY A 237 -21.53 10.07 -10.94
C GLY A 237 -20.43 11.14 -10.91
N THR A 238 -20.76 12.31 -10.39
CA THR A 238 -19.84 13.45 -10.28
C THR A 238 -19.19 13.51 -8.89
N TRP A 239 -18.16 14.35 -8.71
CA TRP A 239 -17.57 14.62 -7.39
C TRP A 239 -18.61 15.20 -6.39
N ARG A 240 -19.64 15.92 -6.87
CA ARG A 240 -20.72 16.44 -6.04
C ARG A 240 -21.60 15.33 -5.48
N ASP A 241 -21.71 14.20 -6.17
CA ASP A 241 -22.51 13.06 -5.71
C ASP A 241 -21.91 12.38 -4.49
N LEU A 242 -20.62 12.60 -4.19
CA LEU A 242 -19.96 12.16 -2.94
C LEU A 242 -20.60 12.83 -1.70
N LEU A 243 -21.21 13.97 -1.86
CA LEU A 243 -21.85 14.71 -0.77
C LEU A 243 -23.27 14.24 -0.46
N ARG A 244 -23.85 13.33 -1.27
CA ARG A 244 -25.16 12.73 -0.99
C ARG A 244 -25.14 11.97 0.35
N PRO A 245 -26.19 12.05 1.19
CA PRO A 245 -26.17 11.51 2.56
C PRO A 245 -25.71 10.07 2.67
N ALA A 246 -26.20 9.16 1.81
CA ALA A 246 -25.81 7.75 1.84
C ALA A 246 -24.32 7.54 1.46
N VAL A 247 -23.86 8.23 0.41
CA VAL A 247 -22.46 8.18 -0.03
C VAL A 247 -21.55 8.80 1.01
N ARG A 248 -21.96 9.91 1.63
CA ARG A 248 -21.21 10.56 2.71
C ARG A 248 -20.97 9.64 3.90
N ALA A 249 -21.97 8.81 4.26
CA ALA A 249 -21.79 7.83 5.35
C ALA A 249 -20.73 6.76 5.01
N ALA A 250 -20.72 6.26 3.77
CA ALA A 250 -19.67 5.35 3.29
C ALA A 250 -18.30 6.06 3.19
N LEU A 251 -18.29 7.32 2.72
CA LEU A 251 -17.06 8.11 2.60
C LEU A 251 -16.42 8.37 3.97
N VAL A 252 -17.20 8.64 5.02
CA VAL A 252 -16.71 8.78 6.40
C VAL A 252 -15.99 7.49 6.85
N VAL A 253 -16.52 6.32 6.51
CA VAL A 253 -15.88 5.04 6.85
C VAL A 253 -14.59 4.87 6.06
N GLY A 254 -14.60 5.05 4.74
CA GLY A 254 -13.42 4.82 3.91
C GLY A 254 -12.31 5.84 4.16
N VAL A 255 -12.65 7.14 4.21
CA VAL A 255 -11.66 8.19 4.52
C VAL A 255 -11.20 8.09 5.98
N GLY A 256 -12.11 7.79 6.91
CA GLY A 256 -11.73 7.57 8.31
C GLY A 256 -10.75 6.41 8.47
N LEU A 257 -10.97 5.28 7.80
CA LEU A 257 -10.02 4.16 7.79
C LEU A 257 -8.71 4.52 7.11
N ALA A 258 -8.72 5.34 6.04
CA ALA A 258 -7.52 5.84 5.38
C ALA A 258 -6.64 6.65 6.33
N VAL A 259 -7.25 7.56 7.10
CA VAL A 259 -6.57 8.37 8.13
C VAL A 259 -6.04 7.46 9.23
N LEU A 260 -6.92 6.64 9.82
CA LEU A 260 -6.60 5.81 10.98
C LEU A 260 -5.54 4.76 10.67
N GLN A 261 -5.54 4.19 9.45
CA GLN A 261 -4.49 3.27 9.01
C GLN A 261 -3.10 3.91 9.12
N GLN A 262 -2.97 5.18 8.76
CA GLN A 262 -1.68 5.87 8.77
C GLN A 262 -1.31 6.41 10.15
N ILE A 263 -2.25 7.07 10.82
CA ILE A 263 -1.95 7.67 12.14
C ILE A 263 -1.80 6.65 13.28
N THR A 264 -2.09 5.35 13.05
CA THR A 264 -1.69 4.27 13.96
C THR A 264 -0.20 3.95 13.87
N GLY A 265 0.55 4.54 12.93
CA GLY A 265 2.00 4.53 12.91
C GLY A 265 2.65 3.38 12.13
N ILE A 266 1.95 2.68 11.22
CA ILE A 266 2.56 1.56 10.47
C ILE A 266 3.80 1.98 9.70
N ASN A 267 3.73 3.11 9.02
CA ASN A 267 4.84 3.57 8.22
C ASN A 267 5.98 4.13 9.08
N THR A 268 5.70 4.64 10.28
CA THR A 268 6.77 5.00 11.22
C THR A 268 7.56 3.76 11.65
N VAL A 269 6.86 2.66 11.93
CA VAL A 269 7.54 1.40 12.27
C VAL A 269 8.38 0.89 11.09
N ILE A 270 7.87 0.90 9.87
CA ILE A 270 8.60 0.37 8.72
C ILE A 270 9.77 1.30 8.32
N TYR A 271 9.56 2.62 8.31
CA TYR A 271 10.58 3.59 7.90
C TYR A 271 11.68 3.80 8.94
N TYR A 272 11.34 3.66 10.22
CA TYR A 272 12.25 3.95 11.33
C TYR A 272 12.56 2.74 12.20
N ALA A 273 12.24 1.49 11.76
CA ALA A 273 12.49 0.30 12.54
C ALA A 273 13.94 0.20 13.04
N PRO A 274 14.98 0.35 12.19
CA PRO A 274 16.35 0.32 12.68
C PRO A 274 16.67 1.45 13.67
N THR A 275 16.16 2.67 13.42
CA THR A 275 16.34 3.81 14.33
C THR A 275 15.69 3.53 15.69
N ILE A 276 14.45 3.02 15.70
CA ILE A 276 13.73 2.67 16.95
C ILE A 276 14.51 1.59 17.73
N ILE A 277 15.10 0.62 17.02
CA ILE A 277 15.88 -0.45 17.63
C ILE A 277 17.22 0.09 18.18
N GLN A 278 17.88 1.02 17.49
CA GLN A 278 19.10 1.67 18.01
C GLN A 278 18.82 2.43 19.32
N GLU A 279 17.68 3.10 19.44
CA GLU A 279 17.27 3.79 20.67
C GLU A 279 17.11 2.86 21.89
N THR A 280 17.08 1.55 21.69
CA THR A 280 17.08 0.54 22.78
C THR A 280 18.48 0.10 23.23
N GLY A 281 19.56 0.75 22.76
CA GLY A 281 20.94 0.45 23.10
C GLY A 281 21.66 -0.52 22.15
N ILE A 282 21.14 -0.73 20.95
CA ILE A 282 21.83 -1.46 19.88
C ILE A 282 22.60 -0.46 19.01
N ASP A 283 23.88 -0.21 19.33
CA ASP A 283 24.68 0.85 18.69
C ASP A 283 25.00 0.59 17.21
N SER A 284 25.13 -0.68 16.80
CA SER A 284 25.52 -1.04 15.44
C SER A 284 24.34 -0.90 14.45
N ALA A 285 24.54 -0.13 13.39
CA ALA A 285 23.57 0.01 12.30
C ALA A 285 23.22 -1.35 11.66
N SER A 286 24.24 -2.19 11.40
CA SER A 286 24.06 -3.53 10.84
C SER A 286 23.22 -4.43 11.76
N SER A 287 23.43 -4.37 13.09
CA SER A 287 22.63 -5.13 14.06
C SER A 287 21.17 -4.65 14.12
N ALA A 288 20.93 -3.35 14.07
CA ALA A 288 19.61 -2.77 14.06
C ALA A 288 18.84 -3.11 12.76
N ILE A 289 19.50 -3.07 11.62
CA ILE A 289 18.92 -3.49 10.33
C ILE A 289 18.65 -5.00 10.32
N LEU A 290 19.55 -5.82 10.87
CA LEU A 290 19.36 -7.27 11.01
C LEU A 290 18.13 -7.60 11.85
N ALA A 291 17.92 -6.90 12.97
CA ALA A 291 16.72 -7.06 13.78
C ALA A 291 15.44 -6.63 13.03
N SER A 292 15.54 -5.54 12.23
CA SER A 292 14.45 -5.08 11.37
C SER A 292 14.11 -6.07 10.25
N LEU A 293 15.09 -6.88 9.80
CA LEU A 293 14.84 -7.97 8.85
C LEU A 293 13.84 -8.98 9.41
N GLY A 294 13.92 -9.28 10.72
CA GLY A 294 12.93 -10.12 11.40
C GLY A 294 11.51 -9.54 11.31
N VAL A 295 11.36 -8.22 11.47
CA VAL A 295 10.09 -7.52 11.26
C VAL A 295 9.60 -7.67 9.82
N GLY A 296 10.49 -7.54 8.83
CA GLY A 296 10.19 -7.73 7.42
C GLY A 296 9.74 -9.16 7.07
N ILE A 297 10.41 -10.19 7.63
CA ILE A 297 10.01 -11.59 7.46
C ILE A 297 8.62 -11.84 8.03
N VAL A 298 8.37 -11.35 9.24
CA VAL A 298 7.05 -11.46 9.89
C VAL A 298 5.98 -10.78 9.05
N ASN A 299 6.26 -9.61 8.47
CA ASN A 299 5.34 -8.90 7.58
C ASN A 299 4.92 -9.77 6.37
N VAL A 300 5.88 -10.39 5.68
CA VAL A 300 5.61 -11.28 4.55
C VAL A 300 4.77 -12.48 4.98
N VAL A 301 5.18 -13.18 6.05
CA VAL A 301 4.47 -14.35 6.56
C VAL A 301 3.04 -14.00 6.95
N MET A 302 2.85 -12.92 7.71
CA MET A 302 1.53 -12.51 8.18
C MET A 302 0.65 -11.95 7.05
N THR A 303 1.24 -11.38 6.00
CA THR A 303 0.50 -11.04 4.78
C THR A 303 -0.06 -12.30 4.11
N VAL A 304 0.72 -13.37 3.99
CA VAL A 304 0.23 -14.65 3.44
C VAL A 304 -0.87 -15.24 4.34
N VAL A 305 -0.73 -15.16 5.66
CA VAL A 305 -1.76 -15.60 6.61
C VAL A 305 -3.04 -14.77 6.46
N ALA A 306 -2.91 -13.45 6.32
CA ALA A 306 -4.03 -12.52 6.16
C ALA A 306 -4.93 -12.89 4.97
N LEU A 307 -4.35 -13.34 3.84
CA LEU A 307 -5.10 -13.74 2.66
C LEU A 307 -6.07 -14.90 2.95
N ARG A 308 -5.69 -15.82 3.83
CA ARG A 308 -6.54 -16.96 4.22
C ARG A 308 -7.56 -16.56 5.28
N LEU A 309 -7.20 -15.62 6.16
CA LEU A 309 -8.07 -15.16 7.25
C LEU A 309 -9.19 -14.22 6.76
N LEU A 310 -8.93 -13.38 5.76
CA LEU A 310 -9.90 -12.43 5.21
C LEU A 310 -11.20 -13.11 4.74
N ASP A 311 -11.07 -14.30 4.13
CA ASP A 311 -12.23 -15.06 3.66
C ASP A 311 -12.98 -15.78 4.80
N ARG A 312 -12.27 -16.09 5.91
CA ARG A 312 -12.81 -16.92 7.01
C ARG A 312 -13.38 -16.12 8.17
N ALA A 313 -12.68 -15.10 8.65
CA ALA A 313 -13.01 -14.42 9.91
C ALA A 313 -13.94 -13.20 9.77
N GLY A 314 -14.05 -12.61 8.58
CA GLY A 314 -14.78 -11.37 8.37
C GLY A 314 -13.94 -10.11 8.66
N ARG A 315 -14.32 -9.01 7.99
CA ARG A 315 -13.53 -7.77 7.98
C ARG A 315 -13.53 -7.08 9.34
N ARG A 316 -14.70 -7.01 9.98
CA ARG A 316 -14.87 -6.35 11.27
C ARG A 316 -14.14 -7.07 12.39
N THR A 317 -14.23 -8.40 12.43
CA THR A 317 -13.54 -9.24 13.44
C THR A 317 -12.03 -9.09 13.34
N LEU A 318 -11.47 -9.13 12.13
CA LEU A 318 -10.02 -8.95 11.92
C LEU A 318 -9.56 -7.55 12.29
N LEU A 319 -10.37 -6.51 12.03
CA LEU A 319 -10.06 -5.15 12.49
C LEU A 319 -9.97 -5.10 14.02
N PHE A 320 -10.91 -5.70 14.75
CA PHE A 320 -10.86 -5.70 16.20
C PHE A 320 -9.63 -6.42 16.74
N TRP A 321 -9.32 -7.62 16.26
CA TRP A 321 -8.14 -8.37 16.72
C TRP A 321 -6.85 -7.61 16.39
N GLY A 322 -6.71 -7.16 15.14
CA GLY A 322 -5.49 -6.50 14.72
C GLY A 322 -5.29 -5.15 15.38
N VAL A 323 -6.32 -4.29 15.46
CA VAL A 323 -6.15 -2.97 16.09
C VAL A 323 -5.94 -3.08 17.60
N SER A 324 -6.51 -4.10 18.26
CA SER A 324 -6.18 -4.41 19.67
C SER A 324 -4.71 -4.80 19.81
N GLY A 325 -4.20 -5.66 18.91
CA GLY A 325 -2.79 -6.03 18.89
C GLY A 325 -1.87 -4.84 18.57
N ILE A 326 -2.25 -3.96 17.64
CA ILE A 326 -1.54 -2.70 17.34
C ILE A 326 -1.44 -1.84 18.61
N SER A 327 -2.55 -1.57 19.30
CA SER A 327 -2.55 -0.74 20.51
C SER A 327 -1.72 -1.38 21.63
N GLY A 328 -1.93 -2.67 21.89
CA GLY A 328 -1.19 -3.40 22.91
C GLY A 328 0.31 -3.43 22.66
N SER A 329 0.74 -3.68 21.43
CA SER A 329 2.15 -3.69 21.05
C SER A 329 2.82 -2.31 21.18
N LEU A 330 2.10 -1.22 20.87
CA LEU A 330 2.62 0.14 21.02
C LEU A 330 2.76 0.56 22.50
N PHE A 331 1.80 0.16 23.36
CA PHE A 331 1.95 0.37 24.80
C PHE A 331 3.10 -0.46 25.36
N LEU A 332 3.28 -1.69 24.90
CA LEU A 332 4.39 -2.56 25.30
C LEU A 332 5.74 -2.00 24.81
N LEU A 333 5.79 -1.50 23.57
CA LEU A 333 6.98 -0.85 23.02
C LEU A 333 7.36 0.39 23.83
N GLY A 334 6.40 1.27 24.14
CA GLY A 334 6.66 2.44 24.98
C GLY A 334 7.12 2.06 26.40
N ALA A 335 6.57 0.96 26.97
CA ALA A 335 7.01 0.47 28.25
C ALA A 335 8.44 -0.13 28.22
N ALA A 336 8.88 -0.68 27.09
CA ALA A 336 10.24 -1.19 26.93
C ALA A 336 11.30 -0.09 27.17
N PHE A 337 11.04 1.15 26.72
CA PHE A 337 11.95 2.27 26.93
C PHE A 337 12.06 2.72 28.40
N LEU A 338 11.12 2.36 29.26
CA LEU A 338 11.22 2.60 30.71
C LEU A 338 12.26 1.69 31.40
N LEU A 339 12.69 0.61 30.74
CA LEU A 339 13.69 -0.33 31.28
C LEU A 339 15.13 0.19 31.14
N GLY A 340 15.32 1.29 30.37
CA GLY A 340 16.61 1.90 30.09
C GLY A 340 17.30 1.29 28.85
N ALA A 341 18.09 2.14 28.17
CA ALA A 341 18.76 1.79 26.91
C ALA A 341 19.81 0.65 27.01
N ASP A 342 20.43 0.47 28.20
CA ASP A 342 21.44 -0.59 28.41
C ASP A 342 20.85 -1.96 28.73
N SER A 343 19.54 -2.09 28.69
CA SER A 343 18.82 -3.33 29.05
C SER A 343 18.60 -4.23 27.84
N THR A 344 19.27 -5.40 27.79
CA THR A 344 18.95 -6.43 26.79
C THR A 344 17.46 -6.79 26.77
N LEU A 345 16.80 -6.76 27.93
CA LEU A 345 15.36 -7.00 28.01
C LEU A 345 14.57 -5.91 27.26
N ALA A 346 14.97 -4.64 27.35
CA ALA A 346 14.36 -3.54 26.61
C ALA A 346 14.43 -3.78 25.10
N SER A 347 15.60 -4.14 24.58
CA SER A 347 15.82 -4.42 23.15
C SER A 347 14.96 -5.61 22.68
N VAL A 348 14.92 -6.70 23.45
CA VAL A 348 14.12 -7.90 23.11
C VAL A 348 12.63 -7.56 23.12
N VAL A 349 12.14 -6.87 24.15
CA VAL A 349 10.72 -6.47 24.24
C VAL A 349 10.35 -5.52 23.11
N ALA A 350 11.23 -4.57 22.75
CA ALA A 350 11.00 -3.65 21.66
C ALA A 350 10.89 -4.38 20.31
N ILE A 351 11.83 -5.27 19.98
CA ILE A 351 11.80 -6.04 18.73
C ILE A 351 10.55 -6.91 18.64
N LEU A 352 10.20 -7.62 19.72
CA LEU A 352 8.98 -8.43 19.76
C LEU A 352 7.71 -7.59 19.65
N SER A 353 7.70 -6.40 20.25
CA SER A 353 6.59 -5.44 20.11
C SER A 353 6.43 -4.95 18.67
N LEU A 354 7.53 -4.63 17.98
CA LEU A 354 7.50 -4.25 16.57
C LEU A 354 7.00 -5.40 15.69
N MET A 355 7.45 -6.63 15.93
CA MET A 355 6.96 -7.82 15.23
C MET A 355 5.46 -8.06 15.48
N LEU A 356 4.99 -7.91 16.71
CA LEU A 356 3.57 -8.04 17.06
C LEU A 356 2.74 -6.93 16.41
N PHE A 357 3.24 -5.70 16.41
CA PHE A 357 2.62 -4.56 15.74
C PHE A 357 2.41 -4.83 14.26
N VAL A 358 3.48 -5.21 13.54
CA VAL A 358 3.43 -5.46 12.11
C VAL A 358 2.56 -6.68 11.79
N SER A 359 2.61 -7.75 12.60
CA SER A 359 1.72 -8.90 12.48
C SER A 359 0.25 -8.51 12.57
N SER A 360 -0.07 -7.72 13.58
CA SER A 360 -1.43 -7.23 13.86
C SER A 360 -1.95 -6.33 12.75
N PHE A 361 -1.09 -5.46 12.21
CA PHE A 361 -1.41 -4.62 11.06
C PHE A 361 -1.62 -5.43 9.78
N ALA A 362 -0.74 -6.39 9.49
CA ALA A 362 -0.78 -7.19 8.28
C ALA A 362 -2.08 -8.03 8.15
N ILE A 363 -2.67 -8.47 9.27
CA ILE A 363 -3.93 -9.22 9.25
C ILE A 363 -5.18 -8.32 9.31
N SER A 364 -5.03 -7.02 9.54
CA SER A 364 -6.16 -6.11 9.78
C SER A 364 -6.15 -4.89 8.88
N LEU A 365 -5.71 -3.74 9.41
CA LEU A 365 -5.76 -2.45 8.72
C LEU A 365 -5.05 -2.47 7.38
N GLY A 366 -3.97 -3.23 7.22
CA GLY A 366 -3.22 -3.36 5.97
C GLY A 366 -4.11 -3.73 4.79
N PRO A 367 -4.65 -4.93 4.73
CA PRO A 367 -5.48 -5.37 3.61
C PRO A 367 -6.92 -4.84 3.67
N ILE A 368 -7.51 -4.67 4.87
CA ILE A 368 -8.94 -4.37 5.01
C ILE A 368 -9.28 -2.96 4.54
N PHE A 369 -8.40 -1.99 4.76
CA PHE A 369 -8.62 -0.64 4.23
C PHE A 369 -8.78 -0.65 2.70
N TRP A 370 -7.87 -1.28 1.98
CA TRP A 370 -7.91 -1.34 0.52
C TRP A 370 -9.13 -2.08 0.01
N LEU A 371 -9.50 -3.17 0.69
CA LEU A 371 -10.67 -3.96 0.36
C LEU A 371 -11.96 -3.15 0.56
N LEU A 372 -12.13 -2.55 1.73
CA LEU A 372 -13.32 -1.73 2.02
C LEU A 372 -13.38 -0.49 1.11
N ASN A 373 -12.25 0.15 0.84
CA ASN A 373 -12.18 1.30 -0.08
C ASN A 373 -12.63 0.95 -1.52
N ALA A 374 -12.62 -0.33 -1.89
CA ALA A 374 -13.15 -0.81 -3.16
C ALA A 374 -14.60 -1.28 -3.09
N GLU A 375 -15.09 -1.72 -1.92
CA GLU A 375 -16.39 -2.40 -1.77
C GLU A 375 -17.54 -1.50 -1.27
N ILE A 376 -17.24 -0.50 -0.43
CA ILE A 376 -18.29 0.21 0.34
C ILE A 376 -19.04 1.30 -0.44
N TYR A 377 -18.58 1.66 -1.62
CA TYR A 377 -19.16 2.76 -2.37
C TYR A 377 -20.11 2.29 -3.48
N PRO A 378 -21.21 3.03 -3.74
CA PRO A 378 -22.06 2.81 -4.90
C PRO A 378 -21.27 2.84 -6.21
N LEU A 379 -21.66 1.99 -7.17
CA LEU A 379 -20.96 1.84 -8.45
C LEU A 379 -20.73 3.17 -9.17
N SER A 380 -21.74 4.06 -9.19
CA SER A 380 -21.69 5.33 -9.89
C SER A 380 -20.59 6.29 -9.42
N VAL A 381 -20.20 6.23 -8.14
CA VAL A 381 -19.20 7.15 -7.53
C VAL A 381 -17.96 6.44 -7.00
N ARG A 382 -17.90 5.11 -7.12
CA ARG A 382 -16.86 4.27 -6.50
C ARG A 382 -15.44 4.71 -6.85
N SER A 383 -15.16 4.95 -8.12
CA SER A 383 -13.82 5.37 -8.57
C SER A 383 -13.38 6.68 -7.90
N LYS A 384 -14.27 7.66 -7.81
CA LYS A 384 -13.98 8.97 -7.20
C LYS A 384 -13.81 8.87 -5.68
N ALA A 385 -14.69 8.10 -5.02
CA ALA A 385 -14.62 7.89 -3.58
C ALA A 385 -13.36 7.09 -3.18
N ALA A 386 -13.05 6.03 -3.90
CA ALA A 386 -11.83 5.25 -3.68
C ALA A 386 -10.56 6.08 -3.91
N SER A 387 -10.55 6.94 -4.93
CA SER A 387 -9.44 7.88 -5.15
C SER A 387 -9.27 8.86 -3.98
N ALA A 388 -10.37 9.41 -3.46
CA ALA A 388 -10.33 10.28 -2.28
C ALA A 388 -9.74 9.56 -1.07
N GLY A 389 -10.14 8.30 -0.80
CA GLY A 389 -9.57 7.46 0.24
C GLY A 389 -8.07 7.23 0.06
N THR A 390 -7.65 6.89 -1.16
CA THR A 390 -6.22 6.67 -1.49
C THR A 390 -5.38 7.93 -1.33
N MET A 391 -5.86 9.08 -1.81
CA MET A 391 -5.15 10.37 -1.64
C MET A 391 -5.04 10.75 -0.17
N THR A 392 -6.11 10.57 0.60
CA THR A 392 -6.11 10.79 2.05
C THR A 392 -5.08 9.90 2.73
N ASN A 393 -5.02 8.62 2.35
CA ASN A 393 -4.06 7.66 2.90
C ASN A 393 -2.60 8.12 2.68
N TRP A 394 -2.24 8.49 1.45
CA TRP A 394 -0.90 9.00 1.14
C TRP A 394 -0.58 10.32 1.84
N PHE A 395 -1.57 11.23 1.94
CA PHE A 395 -1.37 12.49 2.63
C PHE A 395 -1.10 12.30 4.13
N PHE A 396 -1.85 11.43 4.80
CA PHE A 396 -1.60 11.13 6.21
C PHE A 396 -0.33 10.30 6.42
N ASN A 397 0.08 9.47 5.45
CA ASN A 397 1.40 8.85 5.45
C ASN A 397 2.50 9.92 5.45
N PHE A 398 2.40 10.94 4.58
CA PHE A 398 3.32 12.07 4.57
C PHE A 398 3.38 12.78 5.94
N LEU A 399 2.21 13.14 6.49
CA LEU A 399 2.15 13.85 7.78
C LEU A 399 2.80 13.03 8.91
N VAL A 400 2.48 11.76 9.00
CA VAL A 400 3.03 10.86 10.03
C VAL A 400 4.55 10.71 9.85
N SER A 401 5.03 10.53 8.63
CA SER A 401 6.47 10.42 8.34
C SER A 401 7.24 11.68 8.71
N LEU A 402 6.67 12.85 8.43
CA LEU A 402 7.26 14.16 8.73
C LEU A 402 7.30 14.46 10.23
N THR A 403 6.27 14.04 10.96
CA THR A 403 6.08 14.45 12.36
C THR A 403 6.60 13.45 13.38
N PHE A 404 6.96 12.23 12.98
CA PHE A 404 7.34 11.17 13.91
C PHE A 404 8.59 11.50 14.72
N LEU A 405 9.71 11.86 14.07
CA LEU A 405 10.95 12.20 14.77
C LEU A 405 10.80 13.46 15.65
N PRO A 406 10.21 14.58 15.17
CA PRO A 406 9.86 15.69 16.04
C PRO A 406 8.96 15.33 17.24
N LEU A 407 8.04 14.36 17.07
CA LEU A 407 7.21 13.87 18.16
C LEU A 407 8.02 13.06 19.19
N LEU A 408 9.00 12.28 18.74
CA LEU A 408 9.95 11.62 19.63
C LEU A 408 10.77 12.62 20.43
N ASP A 409 11.25 13.70 19.80
CA ASP A 409 12.00 14.76 20.48
C ASP A 409 11.14 15.47 21.55
N LEU A 410 9.84 15.63 21.28
CA LEU A 410 8.91 16.36 22.16
C LEU A 410 8.42 15.51 23.34
N LEU A 411 8.03 14.27 23.09
CA LEU A 411 7.35 13.39 24.05
C LEU A 411 8.27 12.30 24.63
N GLY A 412 9.48 12.17 24.12
CA GLY A 412 10.35 11.01 24.34
C GLY A 412 9.77 9.75 23.73
N GLN A 413 10.58 8.67 23.70
CA GLN A 413 10.21 7.38 23.09
C GLN A 413 8.93 6.80 23.70
N THR A 414 8.88 6.70 25.03
CA THR A 414 7.71 6.17 25.75
C THR A 414 6.44 6.96 25.43
N GLY A 415 6.50 8.31 25.53
CA GLY A 415 5.35 9.17 25.29
C GLY A 415 4.83 9.08 23.86
N ALA A 416 5.73 9.07 22.89
CA ALA A 416 5.37 8.97 21.47
C ALA A 416 4.66 7.63 21.15
N PHE A 417 5.19 6.50 21.61
CA PHE A 417 4.55 5.19 21.35
C PHE A 417 3.22 5.04 22.11
N TRP A 418 3.10 5.57 23.32
CA TRP A 418 1.84 5.58 24.03
C TRP A 418 0.79 6.49 23.37
N PHE A 419 1.21 7.61 22.81
CA PHE A 419 0.35 8.46 22.00
C PHE A 419 -0.20 7.70 20.77
N TYR A 420 0.65 6.97 20.03
CA TYR A 420 0.18 6.10 18.95
C TYR A 420 -0.69 4.95 19.44
N GLY A 421 -0.40 4.38 20.62
CA GLY A 421 -1.24 3.36 21.27
C GLY A 421 -2.65 3.89 21.60
N ALA A 422 -2.74 5.13 22.08
CA ALA A 422 -4.02 5.79 22.34
C ALA A 422 -4.82 6.05 21.04
N ILE A 423 -4.14 6.42 19.96
CA ILE A 423 -4.77 6.50 18.61
C ILE A 423 -5.32 5.13 18.19
N GLY A 424 -4.61 4.05 18.49
CA GLY A 424 -5.10 2.70 18.24
C GLY A 424 -6.41 2.41 19.00
N LEU A 425 -6.55 2.84 20.25
CA LEU A 425 -7.82 2.73 21.01
C LEU A 425 -8.95 3.55 20.39
N ALA A 426 -8.64 4.78 19.92
CA ALA A 426 -9.60 5.59 19.17
C ALA A 426 -10.01 4.89 17.85
N THR A 427 -9.07 4.21 17.19
CA THR A 427 -9.34 3.41 15.99
C THR A 427 -10.27 2.24 16.29
N LEU A 428 -10.10 1.54 17.43
CA LEU A 428 -11.03 0.50 17.88
C LEU A 428 -12.44 1.04 18.06
N TRP A 429 -12.58 2.18 18.73
CA TRP A 429 -13.87 2.84 18.88
C TRP A 429 -14.50 3.20 17.55
N PHE A 430 -13.72 3.77 16.61
CA PHE A 430 -14.19 4.09 15.27
C PHE A 430 -14.67 2.82 14.52
N CYS A 431 -13.88 1.75 14.54
CA CYS A 431 -14.24 0.49 13.91
C CYS A 431 -15.54 -0.09 14.50
N TRP A 432 -15.67 -0.03 15.83
CA TRP A 432 -16.87 -0.49 16.52
C TRP A 432 -18.11 0.31 16.10
N ARG A 433 -17.99 1.62 16.03
CA ARG A 433 -19.13 2.53 15.82
C ARG A 433 -19.55 2.64 14.36
N PHE A 434 -18.58 2.63 13.42
CA PHE A 434 -18.84 3.04 12.03
C PHE A 434 -18.62 1.92 11.02
N VAL A 435 -17.72 0.98 11.23
CA VAL A 435 -17.41 -0.04 10.21
C VAL A 435 -18.44 -1.16 10.23
N PRO A 436 -19.18 -1.39 9.11
CA PRO A 436 -20.09 -2.53 9.00
C PRO A 436 -19.32 -3.81 8.67
N GLU A 437 -19.91 -4.97 8.96
CA GLU A 437 -19.42 -6.23 8.41
C GLU A 437 -19.89 -6.37 6.96
N THR A 438 -18.93 -6.60 6.05
CA THR A 438 -19.21 -6.73 4.61
C THR A 438 -19.08 -8.16 4.09
N LYS A 439 -18.55 -9.09 4.93
CA LYS A 439 -18.37 -10.49 4.53
C LYS A 439 -19.68 -11.13 4.07
N GLY A 440 -19.65 -11.75 2.88
CA GLY A 440 -20.78 -12.49 2.34
C GLY A 440 -21.97 -11.62 1.90
N ARG A 441 -21.79 -10.29 1.80
CA ARG A 441 -22.80 -9.37 1.34
C ARG A 441 -22.53 -8.90 -0.08
N SER A 442 -23.61 -8.75 -0.88
CA SER A 442 -23.50 -8.12 -2.19
C SER A 442 -23.27 -6.61 -2.05
N LEU A 443 -22.81 -5.98 -3.12
CA LEU A 443 -22.57 -4.53 -3.14
C LEU A 443 -23.84 -3.73 -2.90
N GLU A 444 -24.99 -4.21 -3.39
CA GLU A 444 -26.32 -3.63 -3.20
C GLU A 444 -26.75 -3.73 -1.73
N GLN A 445 -26.45 -4.85 -1.07
CA GLN A 445 -26.76 -5.03 0.36
C GLN A 445 -25.89 -4.09 1.22
N ILE A 446 -24.62 -3.86 0.84
CA ILE A 446 -23.73 -2.92 1.52
C ILE A 446 -24.27 -1.49 1.34
N ASP A 447 -24.66 -1.10 0.12
CA ASP A 447 -25.25 0.22 -0.16
C ASP A 447 -26.52 0.44 0.68
N ALA A 448 -27.41 -0.56 0.77
CA ALA A 448 -28.61 -0.48 1.59
C ALA A 448 -28.33 -0.25 3.09
N ILE A 449 -27.21 -0.76 3.62
CA ILE A 449 -26.78 -0.49 5.01
C ILE A 449 -26.50 1.01 5.18
N PHE A 450 -25.75 1.61 4.26
CA PHE A 450 -25.39 3.02 4.34
C PHE A 450 -26.60 3.94 4.10
N GLN A 451 -27.51 3.56 3.22
CA GLN A 451 -28.79 4.29 3.01
C GLN A 451 -29.64 4.32 4.28
N ARG A 452 -29.81 3.19 4.98
CA ARG A 452 -30.52 3.12 6.26
C ARG A 452 -29.85 3.98 7.34
N ARG A 453 -28.52 4.01 7.40
CA ARG A 453 -27.79 4.88 8.32
C ARG A 453 -27.97 6.37 8.02
N ALA A 454 -28.07 6.74 6.74
CA ALA A 454 -28.28 8.12 6.30
C ALA A 454 -29.72 8.61 6.55
N GLY A 455 -30.70 7.72 6.51
CA GLY A 455 -32.13 8.04 6.71
C GLY A 455 -32.57 8.22 8.18
N GLY A 456 -31.65 8.26 9.14
CA GLY A 456 -31.95 8.67 10.52
C GLY A 456 -32.67 7.63 11.40
N GLY A 457 -32.65 6.36 11.06
CA GLY A 457 -33.15 5.27 11.91
C GLY A 457 -32.10 4.90 12.97
N GLY A 458 -32.23 5.38 14.19
CA GLY A 458 -31.48 4.89 15.33
C GLY A 458 -31.69 3.39 15.51
N VAL A 459 -30.65 2.60 15.26
CA VAL A 459 -30.69 1.19 15.61
C VAL A 459 -30.07 1.04 17.00
N SER A 460 -30.96 0.96 17.99
CA SER A 460 -30.65 0.26 19.23
C SER A 460 -30.20 -1.16 18.85
N GLY A 461 -28.97 -1.53 19.29
CA GLY A 461 -28.47 -2.86 19.05
C GLY A 461 -29.33 -3.90 19.75
N THR A 462 -29.64 -4.96 19.04
CA THR A 462 -29.78 -6.30 19.60
C THR A 462 -29.05 -7.25 18.69
N ALA A 463 -27.90 -7.66 19.18
CA ALA A 463 -27.22 -8.84 18.70
C ALA A 463 -28.11 -10.07 18.95
N LYS A 464 -28.24 -10.94 18.01
CA LYS A 464 -28.32 -12.39 18.15
C LYS A 464 -27.38 -13.03 17.17
#